data_a409f205a60f8f262988dd85e5ecafa8
#
_entry.id   a409f205a60f8f262988dd85e5ecafa8
#
_cell.length_a   1.000
_cell.length_b   1.000
_cell.length_c   1.000
_cell.angle_alpha   90.00
_cell.angle_beta   90.00
_cell.angle_gamma   90.00
#
_symmetry.space_group_name_H-M   'P 1'
#
loop_
_entity.id
_entity.type
_entity.pdbx_description
1 polymer ?
#
loop_
_entity_poly.entity_id
_entity_poly.type
_entity_poly.pdbx_seq_one_letter_code
_entity_poly.pdbx_strand_id
1 'polypeptide(L)'
;MGRCRLVFTYTTLILGSITLQAQDDDSLYFQFEPDSLDLAIGDSANVKITLFSEDSSLSNNQFLITGAWGAVEVRPWISNPKGVANVQVKVFKPGSFKLSASSITPDRFKRVRGRMPITVPFPPIAKAEFIDPPGTAYEGTTIEFAARVLDQANITRQDVQPVFKSSNPEIADFDEFGHLTIYRWGRVQITVTAEGISSSTDLRVVRNPVRKIELSLEADDYRTGDVITFKARALTASGRAVEDAPVVFSFMGKAVYGIGLPASGQITPQGKFVAENPGDYTIFATSGGHTASKTIRITPRNIQKRAKLVGHGLITDVFTSDLWVWQGVGEFKERDFAVTGTWEANGEAYFWEVTDPSNLIIIDTVTVDARTVNDVKISADGRIGVLTREGASTRKNGVVILDVSNPYDVKILSEFNDGLTGGVHNAFIYDNHVYAVNNGRKYDIINISDPANPWRVGSYELNTPGHSIHDVWVENGIAYSSNWSDGVHIFDIGGLNFSEQNRHTIMKNPVLQAAGKGSPRKPTLMSSKTDTTGRNHAAFPFLSKSTGDFYVIAGDEHFPFGLD
;
A
#
# COMPACT_ATOMS: atom_id res chain seq x y z
N MET A 1 31.61 -6.59 -67.83
CA MET A 1 30.57 -6.28 -66.85
C MET A 1 30.67 -7.28 -65.69
N GLY A 2 31.52 -6.98 -64.76
CA GLY A 2 31.80 -7.84 -63.60
C GLY A 2 31.16 -7.26 -62.33
N ARG A 3 30.26 -8.00 -61.69
CA ARG A 3 29.71 -7.67 -60.39
C ARG A 3 30.64 -8.17 -59.28
N CYS A 4 31.27 -7.25 -58.58
CA CYS A 4 32.04 -7.51 -57.38
C CYS A 4 31.06 -7.67 -56.22
N ARG A 5 31.01 -8.85 -55.57
CA ARG A 5 30.30 -9.04 -54.29
C ARG A 5 31.30 -8.77 -53.15
N LEU A 6 31.07 -7.71 -52.42
CA LEU A 6 31.72 -7.51 -51.13
C LEU A 6 31.04 -8.38 -50.08
N VAL A 7 31.80 -9.26 -49.45
CA VAL A 7 31.41 -10.00 -48.26
C VAL A 7 31.85 -9.16 -47.07
N PHE A 8 30.88 -8.64 -46.27
CA PHE A 8 31.17 -8.02 -44.97
C PHE A 8 31.15 -9.10 -43.90
N THR A 9 32.31 -9.38 -43.36
CA THR A 9 32.46 -10.20 -42.15
C THR A 9 32.24 -9.29 -40.95
N TYR A 10 31.13 -9.47 -40.23
CA TYR A 10 30.91 -8.81 -38.95
C TYR A 10 31.72 -9.50 -37.86
N THR A 11 32.77 -8.84 -37.40
CA THR A 11 33.47 -9.20 -36.18
C THR A 11 32.74 -8.48 -35.04
N THR A 12 31.99 -9.23 -34.24
CA THR A 12 31.32 -8.70 -33.05
C THR A 12 32.38 -8.47 -31.96
N LEU A 13 32.80 -7.24 -31.80
CA LEU A 13 33.56 -6.81 -30.63
C LEU A 13 32.56 -6.69 -29.45
N ILE A 14 32.66 -7.61 -28.50
CA ILE A 14 32.00 -7.46 -27.20
C ILE A 14 32.79 -6.40 -26.43
N LEU A 15 32.37 -5.15 -26.55
CA LEU A 15 32.78 -4.09 -25.63
C LEU A 15 31.92 -4.23 -24.38
N GLY A 16 32.52 -4.77 -23.32
CA GLY A 16 31.93 -4.67 -21.98
C GLY A 16 31.76 -3.18 -21.62
N SER A 17 30.52 -2.75 -21.56
CA SER A 17 30.19 -1.42 -21.08
C SER A 17 30.48 -1.32 -19.58
N ILE A 18 31.64 -0.81 -19.23
CA ILE A 18 31.92 -0.28 -17.91
C ILE A 18 31.11 1.01 -17.82
N THR A 19 29.96 0.96 -17.15
CA THR A 19 29.25 2.18 -16.74
C THR A 19 30.05 2.83 -15.61
N LEU A 20 30.94 3.76 -15.99
CA LEU A 20 31.46 4.74 -15.02
C LEU A 20 30.31 5.66 -14.61
N GLN A 21 29.76 5.44 -13.42
CA GLN A 21 29.01 6.49 -12.73
C GLN A 21 30.01 7.43 -12.06
N ALA A 22 29.74 8.72 -12.21
CA ALA A 22 30.57 9.82 -11.70
C ALA A 22 31.00 9.55 -10.24
N GLN A 23 32.30 9.53 -10.03
CA GLN A 23 32.98 9.49 -8.77
C GLN A 23 32.99 10.90 -8.17
N ASP A 24 32.36 11.06 -7.02
CA ASP A 24 32.79 12.05 -6.04
C ASP A 24 33.92 11.43 -5.20
N ASP A 25 34.99 12.15 -5.13
CA ASP A 25 36.27 11.97 -4.48
C ASP A 25 36.21 11.14 -3.17
N ASP A 26 36.58 9.88 -3.22
CA ASP A 26 37.35 9.09 -2.25
C ASP A 26 37.30 7.60 -2.65
N SER A 27 38.35 7.14 -3.23
CA SER A 27 39.11 5.88 -3.25
C SER A 27 38.48 4.53 -2.80
N LEU A 28 37.17 4.39 -2.59
CA LEU A 28 36.54 3.13 -2.19
C LEU A 28 35.61 2.58 -3.28
N TYR A 29 35.62 1.24 -3.49
CA TYR A 29 34.66 0.58 -4.39
C TYR A 29 34.25 -0.79 -3.86
N PHE A 30 33.02 -1.20 -4.23
CA PHE A 30 32.47 -2.51 -3.89
C PHE A 30 32.69 -3.52 -5.00
N GLN A 31 33.06 -4.75 -4.62
CA GLN A 31 33.06 -5.92 -5.48
C GLN A 31 32.08 -6.97 -4.93
N PHE A 32 31.27 -7.54 -5.83
CA PHE A 32 30.32 -8.61 -5.52
C PHE A 32 30.76 -9.88 -6.27
N GLU A 33 30.73 -11.01 -5.57
CA GLU A 33 31.07 -12.32 -6.10
C GLU A 33 29.98 -13.34 -5.72
N PRO A 34 29.08 -13.74 -6.66
CA PRO A 34 29.01 -13.31 -8.06
C PRO A 34 28.54 -11.85 -8.21
N ASP A 35 28.61 -11.30 -9.42
CA ASP A 35 28.22 -9.93 -9.77
C ASP A 35 26.73 -9.79 -10.12
N SER A 36 26.02 -10.91 -10.24
CA SER A 36 24.59 -11.01 -10.50
C SER A 36 24.03 -12.33 -9.96
N LEU A 37 22.72 -12.38 -9.72
CA LEU A 37 22.00 -13.59 -9.33
C LEU A 37 20.74 -13.78 -10.18
N ASP A 38 20.53 -15.01 -10.63
CA ASP A 38 19.27 -15.51 -11.19
C ASP A 38 18.76 -16.62 -10.27
N LEU A 39 17.63 -16.37 -9.57
CA LEU A 39 17.11 -17.26 -8.53
C LEU A 39 15.61 -17.51 -8.74
N ALA A 40 15.13 -18.70 -8.47
CA ALA A 40 13.70 -18.95 -8.39
C ALA A 40 13.13 -18.46 -7.03
N ILE A 41 11.83 -18.21 -6.96
CA ILE A 41 11.15 -17.80 -5.72
C ILE A 41 11.41 -18.86 -4.64
N GLY A 42 11.85 -18.39 -3.47
CA GLY A 42 12.18 -19.23 -2.32
C GLY A 42 13.63 -19.71 -2.27
N ASP A 43 14.37 -19.58 -3.37
CA ASP A 43 15.78 -19.95 -3.42
C ASP A 43 16.66 -18.97 -2.65
N SER A 44 17.85 -19.44 -2.33
CA SER A 44 18.90 -18.64 -1.71
C SER A 44 20.26 -18.90 -2.34
N ALA A 45 21.10 -17.87 -2.37
CA ALA A 45 22.48 -17.94 -2.81
C ALA A 45 23.40 -17.20 -1.85
N ASN A 46 24.69 -17.56 -1.89
CA ASN A 46 25.71 -16.85 -1.12
C ASN A 46 26.42 -15.84 -2.04
N VAL A 47 26.62 -14.64 -1.54
CA VAL A 47 27.35 -13.56 -2.19
C VAL A 47 28.44 -13.07 -1.27
N LYS A 48 29.68 -13.04 -1.77
CA LYS A 48 30.77 -12.37 -1.08
C LYS A 48 30.81 -10.91 -1.54
N ILE A 49 30.83 -10.00 -0.59
CA ILE A 49 30.91 -8.55 -0.84
C ILE A 49 32.18 -8.04 -0.20
N THR A 50 32.98 -7.32 -0.94
CA THR A 50 34.24 -6.74 -0.44
C THR A 50 34.26 -5.25 -0.78
N LEU A 51 34.65 -4.44 0.20
CA LEU A 51 34.92 -3.02 0.04
C LEU A 51 36.43 -2.80 -0.05
N PHE A 52 36.89 -2.34 -1.19
CA PHE A 52 38.29 -2.08 -1.48
C PHE A 52 38.63 -0.59 -1.43
N SER A 53 39.90 -0.30 -1.13
CA SER A 53 40.53 0.99 -1.39
C SER A 53 41.06 1.07 -2.82
N GLU A 54 41.47 2.25 -3.29
CA GLU A 54 42.00 2.47 -4.66
C GLU A 54 43.18 1.57 -5.01
N ASP A 55 44.04 1.29 -4.04
CA ASP A 55 45.18 0.39 -4.20
C ASP A 55 44.79 -1.09 -4.22
N SER A 56 43.50 -1.41 -4.29
CA SER A 56 42.93 -2.76 -4.21
C SER A 56 43.21 -3.52 -2.91
N SER A 57 43.62 -2.82 -1.85
CA SER A 57 43.69 -3.37 -0.49
C SER A 57 42.29 -3.37 0.17
N LEU A 58 42.11 -4.17 1.25
CA LEU A 58 40.89 -4.13 2.03
C LEU A 58 40.74 -2.76 2.71
N SER A 59 39.55 -2.16 2.60
CA SER A 59 39.32 -0.80 3.14
C SER A 59 39.39 -0.67 4.66
N ASN A 60 39.23 -1.79 5.38
CA ASN A 60 39.08 -1.83 6.83
C ASN A 60 37.89 -0.98 7.36
N ASN A 61 36.92 -0.72 6.52
CA ASN A 61 35.67 -0.03 6.82
C ASN A 61 34.47 -0.97 6.75
N GLN A 62 33.59 -0.89 7.72
CA GLN A 62 32.34 -1.65 7.69
C GLN A 62 31.36 -1.03 6.68
N PHE A 63 30.43 -1.85 6.22
CA PHE A 63 29.34 -1.44 5.35
C PHE A 63 28.03 -2.17 5.69
N LEU A 64 26.94 -1.51 5.41
CA LEU A 64 25.58 -2.05 5.51
C LEU A 64 25.18 -2.73 4.20
N ILE A 65 24.38 -3.77 4.31
CA ILE A 65 23.89 -4.57 3.19
C ILE A 65 22.37 -4.63 3.26
N THR A 66 21.71 -4.25 2.17
CA THR A 66 20.25 -4.24 2.10
C THR A 66 19.76 -4.92 0.83
N GLY A 67 18.70 -5.71 0.96
CA GLY A 67 17.91 -6.21 -0.16
C GLY A 67 16.68 -5.33 -0.40
N ALA A 68 15.92 -5.64 -1.44
CA ALA A 68 14.62 -5.03 -1.66
C ALA A 68 13.65 -5.51 -0.56
N TRP A 69 13.02 -4.57 0.11
CA TRP A 69 12.11 -4.84 1.22
C TRP A 69 11.01 -5.82 0.83
N GLY A 70 10.78 -6.85 1.66
CA GLY A 70 9.81 -7.91 1.43
C GLY A 70 10.06 -8.84 0.23
N ALA A 71 11.04 -8.52 -0.65
CA ALA A 71 11.36 -9.32 -1.83
C ALA A 71 12.70 -10.05 -1.71
N VAL A 72 13.70 -9.43 -1.05
CA VAL A 72 15.06 -9.95 -0.94
C VAL A 72 15.52 -9.83 0.51
N GLU A 73 15.67 -10.95 1.19
CA GLU A 73 16.26 -11.01 2.53
C GLU A 73 17.77 -11.22 2.42
N VAL A 74 18.53 -10.56 3.28
CA VAL A 74 19.99 -10.66 3.34
C VAL A 74 20.48 -10.92 4.77
N ARG A 75 21.42 -11.84 4.92
CA ARG A 75 22.04 -12.15 6.23
C ARG A 75 23.50 -12.53 6.06
N PRO A 76 24.43 -11.93 6.79
CA PRO A 76 24.28 -10.80 7.68
C PRO A 76 24.02 -9.49 6.89
N TRP A 77 23.45 -8.49 7.54
CA TRP A 77 23.17 -7.17 6.95
C TRP A 77 24.32 -6.14 7.17
N ILE A 78 25.40 -6.56 7.81
CA ILE A 78 26.59 -5.75 8.05
C ILE A 78 27.86 -6.59 7.80
N SER A 79 28.89 -5.97 7.24
CA SER A 79 30.20 -6.60 7.03
C SER A 79 31.00 -6.75 8.33
N ASN A 80 32.09 -7.52 8.27
CA ASN A 80 33.11 -7.51 9.32
C ASN A 80 33.91 -6.19 9.27
N PRO A 81 34.73 -5.90 10.33
CA PRO A 81 35.54 -4.68 10.38
C PRO A 81 36.58 -4.52 9.27
N LYS A 82 36.93 -5.60 8.55
CA LYS A 82 37.87 -5.56 7.42
C LYS A 82 37.20 -5.17 6.10
N GLY A 83 35.89 -4.92 6.10
CA GLY A 83 35.16 -4.59 4.88
C GLY A 83 34.86 -5.81 4.02
N VAL A 84 34.57 -6.98 4.62
CA VAL A 84 34.18 -8.20 3.92
C VAL A 84 32.93 -8.79 4.53
N ALA A 85 31.98 -9.24 3.71
CA ALA A 85 30.80 -9.98 4.12
C ALA A 85 30.57 -11.18 3.21
N ASN A 86 30.23 -12.34 3.80
CA ASN A 86 29.62 -13.45 3.08
C ASN A 86 28.14 -13.45 3.43
N VAL A 87 27.31 -13.13 2.46
CA VAL A 87 25.89 -12.84 2.65
C VAL A 87 25.06 -13.95 2.02
N GLN A 88 24.17 -14.54 2.78
CA GLN A 88 23.09 -15.32 2.22
C GLN A 88 21.98 -14.38 1.73
N VAL A 89 21.66 -14.47 0.46
CA VAL A 89 20.56 -13.75 -0.20
C VAL A 89 19.44 -14.74 -0.43
N LYS A 90 18.23 -14.45 0.04
CA LYS A 90 17.02 -15.25 -0.19
C LYS A 90 15.96 -14.39 -0.86
N VAL A 91 15.30 -14.93 -1.89
CA VAL A 91 14.30 -14.19 -2.67
C VAL A 91 12.88 -14.75 -2.45
N PHE A 92 11.88 -13.86 -2.43
CA PHE A 92 10.50 -14.19 -2.11
C PHE A 92 9.49 -13.71 -3.15
N LYS A 93 9.87 -12.75 -4.01
CA LYS A 93 9.01 -12.20 -5.08
C LYS A 93 9.67 -12.37 -6.43
N PRO A 94 8.88 -12.56 -7.51
CA PRO A 94 9.38 -12.44 -8.86
C PRO A 94 9.65 -10.98 -9.21
N GLY A 95 10.58 -10.73 -10.13
CA GLY A 95 10.93 -9.40 -10.58
C GLY A 95 12.43 -9.16 -10.64
N SER A 96 12.81 -7.91 -10.90
CA SER A 96 14.22 -7.48 -10.94
C SER A 96 14.51 -6.61 -9.71
N PHE A 97 15.47 -7.04 -8.92
CA PHE A 97 15.86 -6.41 -7.66
C PHE A 97 17.34 -6.04 -7.65
N LYS A 98 17.77 -5.38 -6.58
CA LYS A 98 19.18 -5.03 -6.35
C LYS A 98 19.58 -5.37 -4.93
N LEU A 99 20.67 -6.09 -4.78
CA LEU A 99 21.42 -6.15 -3.53
C LEU A 99 22.27 -4.89 -3.44
N SER A 100 22.13 -4.14 -2.36
CA SER A 100 22.85 -2.87 -2.16
C SER A 100 23.81 -2.97 -0.99
N ALA A 101 25.01 -2.43 -1.16
CA ALA A 101 25.99 -2.24 -0.09
C ALA A 101 26.29 -0.73 0.06
N SER A 102 26.44 -0.25 1.30
CA SER A 102 26.70 1.15 1.59
C SER A 102 27.75 1.26 2.69
N SER A 103 28.86 1.96 2.44
CA SER A 103 29.92 2.16 3.45
C SER A 103 29.39 2.91 4.68
N ILE A 104 29.87 2.52 5.86
CA ILE A 104 29.60 3.26 7.11
C ILE A 104 30.68 4.31 7.27
N THR A 105 30.30 5.58 7.25
CA THR A 105 31.20 6.73 7.42
C THR A 105 30.50 7.79 8.26
N PRO A 106 31.24 8.52 9.13
CA PRO A 106 30.66 9.61 9.91
C PRO A 106 30.07 10.73 9.03
N ASP A 107 30.66 10.95 7.87
CA ASP A 107 30.13 11.89 6.87
C ASP A 107 29.24 11.15 5.87
N ARG A 108 27.93 11.33 6.00
CA ARG A 108 26.94 10.70 5.13
C ARG A 108 27.05 11.10 3.64
N PHE A 109 27.65 12.26 3.35
CA PHE A 109 27.87 12.72 1.98
C PHE A 109 29.03 12.01 1.29
N LYS A 110 29.89 11.34 2.07
CA LYS A 110 31.01 10.53 1.57
C LYS A 110 30.71 9.03 1.50
N ARG A 111 29.44 8.63 1.58
CA ARG A 111 29.03 7.22 1.48
C ARG A 111 29.22 6.67 0.08
N VAL A 112 30.04 5.65 -0.04
CA VAL A 112 30.16 4.87 -1.26
C VAL A 112 29.07 3.79 -1.29
N ARG A 113 28.47 3.58 -2.46
CA ARG A 113 27.40 2.59 -2.66
C ARG A 113 27.74 1.65 -3.81
N GLY A 114 27.54 0.35 -3.57
CA GLY A 114 27.59 -0.69 -4.61
C GLY A 114 26.23 -1.34 -4.77
N ARG A 115 25.92 -1.83 -5.98
CA ARG A 115 24.68 -2.53 -6.29
C ARG A 115 24.94 -3.72 -7.19
N MET A 116 24.30 -4.85 -6.88
CA MET A 116 24.35 -6.08 -7.67
C MET A 116 22.92 -6.43 -8.11
N PRO A 117 22.67 -6.73 -9.40
CA PRO A 117 21.35 -7.12 -9.89
C PRO A 117 20.96 -8.53 -9.41
N ILE A 118 19.67 -8.70 -9.14
CA ILE A 118 19.05 -9.99 -8.84
C ILE A 118 17.83 -10.13 -9.73
N THR A 119 17.74 -11.20 -10.50
CA THR A 119 16.60 -11.53 -11.35
C THR A 119 15.87 -12.73 -10.77
N VAL A 120 14.56 -12.60 -10.61
CA VAL A 120 13.68 -13.68 -10.16
C VAL A 120 12.57 -13.83 -11.19
N PRO A 121 12.59 -14.89 -12.03
CA PRO A 121 11.60 -15.05 -13.06
C PRO A 121 10.21 -15.28 -12.47
N PHE A 122 9.20 -14.76 -13.17
CA PHE A 122 7.82 -15.05 -12.83
C PHE A 122 7.50 -16.53 -13.07
N PRO A 123 6.74 -17.19 -12.18
CA PRO A 123 6.29 -18.55 -12.42
C PRO A 123 5.45 -18.64 -13.71
N PRO A 124 5.49 -19.77 -14.44
CA PRO A 124 4.67 -19.97 -15.62
C PRO A 124 3.17 -19.80 -15.34
N ILE A 125 2.45 -19.27 -16.31
CA ILE A 125 0.99 -19.15 -16.22
C ILE A 125 0.38 -20.57 -16.28
N ALA A 126 -0.58 -20.83 -15.38
CA ALA A 126 -1.35 -22.07 -15.34
C ALA A 126 -2.78 -21.89 -15.83
N LYS A 127 -3.36 -20.68 -15.61
CA LYS A 127 -4.75 -20.38 -15.97
C LYS A 127 -4.93 -18.94 -16.41
N ALA A 128 -5.84 -18.74 -17.38
CA ALA A 128 -6.51 -17.48 -17.63
C ALA A 128 -8.01 -17.75 -17.42
N GLU A 129 -8.65 -17.11 -16.45
CA GLU A 129 -10.05 -17.38 -16.11
C GLU A 129 -10.87 -16.11 -15.99
N PHE A 130 -12.10 -16.19 -16.43
CA PHE A 130 -13.04 -15.07 -16.32
C PHE A 130 -13.44 -14.82 -14.86
N ILE A 131 -13.72 -13.56 -14.56
CA ILE A 131 -14.34 -13.14 -13.30
C ILE A 131 -15.80 -12.84 -13.60
N ASP A 132 -16.71 -13.64 -13.06
CA ASP A 132 -18.16 -13.50 -13.15
C ASP A 132 -18.68 -13.14 -14.58
N PRO A 133 -18.33 -13.92 -15.63
CA PRO A 133 -18.71 -13.58 -16.99
C PRO A 133 -20.24 -13.64 -17.15
N PRO A 134 -20.87 -12.66 -17.80
CA PRO A 134 -22.30 -12.69 -18.06
C PRO A 134 -22.65 -13.81 -19.04
N GLY A 135 -23.65 -14.62 -18.73
CA GLY A 135 -24.16 -15.66 -19.65
C GLY A 135 -25.13 -15.10 -20.71
N THR A 136 -25.65 -13.88 -20.49
CA THR A 136 -26.58 -13.22 -21.39
C THR A 136 -26.23 -11.73 -21.47
N ALA A 137 -26.39 -11.17 -22.69
CA ALA A 137 -26.22 -9.74 -22.95
C ALA A 137 -27.26 -9.22 -23.91
N TYR A 138 -27.40 -7.89 -23.99
CA TYR A 138 -28.41 -7.23 -24.80
C TYR A 138 -27.80 -6.57 -26.05
N GLU A 139 -28.45 -6.75 -27.18
CA GLU A 139 -28.12 -6.06 -28.43
C GLU A 139 -28.04 -4.53 -28.23
N GLY A 140 -27.02 -3.91 -28.82
CA GLY A 140 -26.78 -2.46 -28.77
C GLY A 140 -26.15 -1.98 -27.43
N THR A 141 -25.70 -2.87 -26.57
CA THR A 141 -25.04 -2.50 -25.33
C THR A 141 -23.52 -2.75 -25.39
N THR A 142 -22.78 -2.12 -24.48
CA THR A 142 -21.37 -2.39 -24.25
C THR A 142 -21.23 -2.93 -22.83
N ILE A 143 -20.46 -4.00 -22.67
CA ILE A 143 -20.19 -4.64 -21.37
C ILE A 143 -18.69 -4.87 -21.21
N GLU A 144 -18.21 -4.82 -19.98
CA GLU A 144 -16.84 -5.11 -19.65
C GLU A 144 -16.70 -6.59 -19.25
N PHE A 145 -15.66 -7.25 -19.76
CA PHE A 145 -15.24 -8.56 -19.31
C PHE A 145 -14.00 -8.41 -18.43
N ALA A 146 -14.03 -9.04 -17.28
CA ALA A 146 -12.88 -9.14 -16.40
C ALA A 146 -12.33 -10.56 -16.39
N ALA A 147 -11.02 -10.67 -16.31
CA ALA A 147 -10.32 -11.93 -16.17
C ALA A 147 -9.12 -11.80 -15.24
N ARG A 148 -8.70 -12.89 -14.65
CA ARG A 148 -7.46 -13.01 -13.90
C ARG A 148 -6.56 -14.07 -14.52
N VAL A 149 -5.28 -13.80 -14.49
CA VAL A 149 -4.24 -14.72 -14.94
C VAL A 149 -3.57 -15.29 -13.70
N LEU A 150 -3.53 -16.60 -13.57
CA LEU A 150 -2.97 -17.29 -12.41
C LEU A 150 -1.75 -18.11 -12.82
N ASP A 151 -0.73 -18.10 -11.98
CA ASP A 151 0.44 -18.95 -12.13
C ASP A 151 0.22 -20.38 -11.60
N GLN A 152 1.24 -21.21 -11.66
CA GLN A 152 1.20 -22.59 -11.17
C GLN A 152 0.99 -22.72 -9.65
N ALA A 153 1.26 -21.65 -8.89
CA ALA A 153 0.98 -21.57 -7.46
C ALA A 153 -0.42 -21.00 -7.16
N ASN A 154 -1.23 -20.76 -8.20
CA ASN A 154 -2.57 -20.16 -8.14
C ASN A 154 -2.57 -18.71 -7.64
N ILE A 155 -1.51 -17.97 -7.98
CA ILE A 155 -1.31 -16.55 -7.64
C ILE A 155 -1.56 -15.69 -8.87
N THR A 156 -2.21 -14.54 -8.68
CA THR A 156 -2.50 -13.61 -9.77
C THR A 156 -1.23 -12.98 -10.34
N ARG A 157 -1.04 -13.10 -11.65
CA ARG A 157 0.00 -12.48 -12.44
C ARG A 157 -0.45 -11.08 -12.87
N GLN A 158 -0.06 -10.07 -12.11
CA GLN A 158 -0.41 -8.67 -12.42
C GLN A 158 0.42 -8.07 -13.57
N ASP A 159 1.52 -8.70 -13.90
CA ASP A 159 2.45 -8.30 -14.99
C ASP A 159 1.96 -8.72 -16.38
N VAL A 160 0.90 -9.54 -16.46
CA VAL A 160 0.35 -10.06 -17.71
C VAL A 160 -1.08 -9.55 -17.92
N GLN A 161 -1.28 -8.87 -19.05
CA GLN A 161 -2.61 -8.42 -19.45
C GLN A 161 -3.32 -9.52 -20.24
N PRO A 162 -4.51 -9.97 -19.82
CA PRO A 162 -5.32 -10.91 -20.59
C PRO A 162 -5.90 -10.25 -21.84
N VAL A 163 -5.92 -11.01 -22.95
CA VAL A 163 -6.50 -10.56 -24.23
C VAL A 163 -7.82 -11.30 -24.47
N PHE A 164 -8.87 -10.55 -24.73
CA PHE A 164 -10.19 -11.08 -25.04
C PHE A 164 -10.44 -11.14 -26.55
N LYS A 165 -11.18 -12.15 -26.98
CA LYS A 165 -11.58 -12.33 -28.37
C LYS A 165 -12.98 -12.92 -28.49
N SER A 166 -13.76 -12.39 -29.43
CA SER A 166 -15.07 -12.94 -29.82
C SER A 166 -14.92 -13.91 -30.97
N SER A 167 -15.68 -14.99 -30.97
CA SER A 167 -15.75 -15.93 -32.09
C SER A 167 -16.49 -15.37 -33.33
N ASN A 168 -17.25 -14.30 -33.12
CA ASN A 168 -17.99 -13.63 -34.23
C ASN A 168 -18.04 -12.11 -33.98
N PRO A 169 -17.08 -11.35 -34.53
CA PRO A 169 -17.03 -9.90 -34.40
C PRO A 169 -18.26 -9.14 -34.96
N GLU A 170 -19.00 -9.74 -35.89
CA GLU A 170 -20.22 -9.12 -36.41
C GLU A 170 -21.41 -9.15 -35.41
N ILE A 171 -21.37 -10.06 -34.44
CA ILE A 171 -22.34 -10.13 -33.35
C ILE A 171 -21.89 -9.27 -32.18
N ALA A 172 -20.63 -9.46 -31.78
CA ALA A 172 -20.01 -8.68 -30.69
C ALA A 172 -18.49 -8.66 -30.86
N ASP A 173 -17.84 -7.53 -30.60
CA ASP A 173 -16.41 -7.37 -30.76
C ASP A 173 -15.81 -6.54 -29.62
N PHE A 174 -14.55 -6.84 -29.29
CA PHE A 174 -13.80 -6.15 -28.25
C PHE A 174 -13.05 -4.95 -28.80
N ASP A 175 -13.02 -3.88 -28.02
CA ASP A 175 -12.04 -2.82 -28.20
C ASP A 175 -10.69 -3.17 -27.55
N GLU A 176 -9.71 -2.30 -27.71
CA GLU A 176 -8.36 -2.44 -27.13
C GLU A 176 -8.33 -2.37 -25.60
N PHE A 177 -9.41 -1.91 -24.95
CA PHE A 177 -9.53 -1.77 -23.50
C PHE A 177 -10.27 -2.94 -22.83
N GLY A 178 -10.78 -3.90 -23.62
CA GLY A 178 -11.51 -5.06 -23.10
C GLY A 178 -13.01 -4.86 -22.96
N HIS A 179 -13.59 -3.79 -23.53
CA HIS A 179 -15.02 -3.61 -23.60
C HIS A 179 -15.60 -4.36 -24.80
N LEU A 180 -16.61 -5.20 -24.55
CA LEU A 180 -17.35 -5.90 -25.59
C LEU A 180 -18.53 -5.07 -26.07
N THR A 181 -18.47 -4.57 -27.30
CA THR A 181 -19.60 -3.91 -27.98
C THR A 181 -20.44 -4.95 -28.69
N ILE A 182 -21.76 -4.94 -28.43
CA ILE A 182 -22.72 -5.93 -28.93
C ILE A 182 -23.57 -5.31 -30.03
N TYR A 183 -23.41 -5.80 -31.25
CA TYR A 183 -24.06 -5.22 -32.44
C TYR A 183 -25.40 -5.84 -32.76
N ARG A 184 -25.57 -7.17 -32.61
CA ARG A 184 -26.81 -7.86 -32.94
C ARG A 184 -26.98 -9.14 -32.09
N TRP A 185 -28.23 -9.59 -32.00
CA TRP A 185 -28.57 -10.82 -31.29
C TRP A 185 -27.96 -12.06 -31.93
N GLY A 186 -27.67 -13.07 -31.12
CA GLY A 186 -27.03 -14.31 -31.56
C GLY A 186 -26.34 -15.04 -30.41
N ARG A 187 -25.42 -15.92 -30.75
CA ARG A 187 -24.54 -16.59 -29.78
C ARG A 187 -23.09 -16.40 -30.21
N VAL A 188 -22.25 -16.12 -29.27
CA VAL A 188 -20.80 -16.01 -29.46
C VAL A 188 -20.09 -16.72 -28.33
N GLN A 189 -18.91 -17.26 -28.61
CA GLN A 189 -17.98 -17.72 -27.61
C GLN A 189 -16.96 -16.62 -27.39
N ILE A 190 -16.76 -16.27 -26.13
CA ILE A 190 -15.73 -15.31 -25.69
C ILE A 190 -14.54 -16.10 -25.19
N THR A 191 -13.36 -15.80 -25.69
CA THR A 191 -12.10 -16.43 -25.27
C THR A 191 -11.21 -15.38 -24.63
N VAL A 192 -10.65 -15.71 -23.46
CA VAL A 192 -9.57 -14.97 -22.83
C VAL A 192 -8.27 -15.74 -22.99
N THR A 193 -7.18 -15.05 -23.33
CA THR A 193 -5.86 -15.63 -23.56
C THR A 193 -4.78 -14.83 -22.86
N ALA A 194 -3.83 -15.53 -22.25
CA ALA A 194 -2.62 -14.96 -21.65
C ALA A 194 -1.44 -15.90 -21.91
N GLU A 195 -0.39 -15.45 -22.59
CA GLU A 195 0.83 -16.22 -22.91
C GLU A 195 0.55 -17.65 -23.44
N GLY A 196 -0.46 -17.80 -24.29
CA GLY A 196 -0.84 -19.08 -24.89
C GLY A 196 -1.78 -19.95 -24.05
N ILE A 197 -2.06 -19.60 -22.82
CA ILE A 197 -3.09 -20.24 -21.99
C ILE A 197 -4.42 -19.53 -22.24
N SER A 198 -5.48 -20.29 -22.49
CA SER A 198 -6.79 -19.72 -22.80
C SER A 198 -7.93 -20.44 -22.10
N SER A 199 -9.01 -19.71 -21.86
CA SER A 199 -10.32 -20.29 -21.51
C SER A 199 -11.42 -19.58 -22.28
N SER A 200 -12.58 -20.23 -22.37
CA SER A 200 -13.72 -19.71 -23.13
C SER A 200 -15.01 -19.81 -22.35
N THR A 201 -15.91 -18.87 -22.61
CA THR A 201 -17.28 -18.88 -22.09
C THR A 201 -18.26 -18.56 -23.19
N ASP A 202 -19.47 -19.09 -23.11
CA ASP A 202 -20.52 -18.81 -24.07
C ASP A 202 -21.34 -17.59 -23.65
N LEU A 203 -21.60 -16.69 -24.59
CA LEU A 203 -22.44 -15.52 -24.41
C LEU A 203 -23.66 -15.60 -25.33
N ARG A 204 -24.85 -15.55 -24.74
CA ARG A 204 -26.11 -15.45 -25.46
C ARG A 204 -26.51 -13.98 -25.58
N VAL A 205 -26.49 -13.46 -26.80
CA VAL A 205 -27.00 -12.11 -27.07
C VAL A 205 -28.48 -12.18 -27.42
N VAL A 206 -29.30 -11.44 -26.71
CA VAL A 206 -30.75 -11.32 -26.92
C VAL A 206 -31.12 -9.90 -27.36
N ARG A 207 -32.30 -9.75 -27.95
CA ARG A 207 -32.83 -8.42 -28.30
C ARG A 207 -33.02 -7.59 -27.06
N ASN A 208 -32.60 -6.33 -27.13
CA ASN A 208 -32.70 -5.42 -26.00
C ASN A 208 -34.17 -5.05 -25.72
N PRO A 209 -34.73 -5.41 -24.54
CA PRO A 209 -36.09 -5.08 -24.18
C PRO A 209 -36.26 -3.64 -23.67
N VAL A 210 -35.17 -2.92 -23.40
CA VAL A 210 -35.19 -1.54 -22.89
C VAL A 210 -35.80 -0.60 -23.95
N ARG A 211 -36.72 0.26 -23.52
CA ARG A 211 -37.33 1.30 -24.32
C ARG A 211 -37.31 2.68 -23.68
N LYS A 212 -36.96 2.73 -22.38
CA LYS A 212 -36.86 3.98 -21.62
C LYS A 212 -35.86 3.81 -20.52
N ILE A 213 -35.13 4.88 -20.20
CA ILE A 213 -34.32 4.99 -18.98
C ILE A 213 -34.92 6.11 -18.15
N GLU A 214 -35.05 5.87 -16.86
CA GLU A 214 -35.37 6.87 -15.86
C GLU A 214 -34.12 7.15 -15.03
N LEU A 215 -33.77 8.42 -14.93
CA LEU A 215 -32.63 8.89 -14.15
C LEU A 215 -33.13 9.76 -13.00
N SER A 216 -32.85 9.37 -11.77
CA SER A 216 -33.30 10.05 -10.57
C SER A 216 -32.12 10.47 -9.68
N LEU A 217 -32.38 11.42 -8.81
CA LEU A 217 -31.45 12.08 -7.93
C LEU A 217 -32.17 12.47 -6.63
N GLU A 218 -31.52 12.33 -5.48
CA GLU A 218 -32.16 12.47 -4.16
C GLU A 218 -32.17 13.91 -3.62
N ALA A 219 -31.29 14.81 -4.12
CA ALA A 219 -31.18 16.20 -3.69
C ALA A 219 -30.92 17.14 -4.86
N ASP A 220 -31.00 18.43 -4.65
CA ASP A 220 -30.87 19.45 -5.71
C ASP A 220 -29.75 20.49 -5.43
N ASP A 221 -29.10 20.48 -4.27
CA ASP A 221 -28.07 21.47 -3.90
C ASP A 221 -26.74 20.77 -3.61
N TYR A 222 -25.79 20.93 -4.55
CA TYR A 222 -24.52 20.24 -4.52
C TYR A 222 -23.35 21.21 -4.67
N ARG A 223 -22.22 20.83 -4.06
CA ARG A 223 -20.96 21.59 -4.08
C ARG A 223 -19.82 20.73 -4.62
N THR A 224 -18.76 21.35 -5.03
CA THR A 224 -17.52 20.65 -5.41
C THR A 224 -17.07 19.67 -4.32
N GLY A 225 -16.70 18.46 -4.71
CA GLY A 225 -16.28 17.38 -3.82
C GLY A 225 -17.43 16.63 -3.09
N ASP A 226 -18.69 17.00 -3.32
CA ASP A 226 -19.81 16.17 -2.84
C ASP A 226 -19.95 14.92 -3.70
N VAL A 227 -20.16 13.76 -3.07
CA VAL A 227 -20.50 12.52 -3.78
C VAL A 227 -21.99 12.50 -4.08
N ILE A 228 -22.32 12.54 -5.34
CA ILE A 228 -23.71 12.63 -5.83
C ILE A 228 -24.10 11.29 -6.44
N THR A 229 -25.13 10.63 -5.91
CA THR A 229 -25.56 9.32 -6.41
C THR A 229 -26.75 9.47 -7.36
N PHE A 230 -26.53 9.12 -8.62
CA PHE A 230 -27.56 9.00 -9.62
C PHE A 230 -28.08 7.57 -9.68
N LYS A 231 -29.39 7.39 -9.68
CA LYS A 231 -30.04 6.09 -9.83
C LYS A 231 -30.71 6.01 -11.20
N ALA A 232 -30.32 5.00 -11.99
CA ALA A 232 -30.93 4.74 -13.29
C ALA A 232 -31.79 3.47 -13.25
N ARG A 233 -32.95 3.51 -13.91
CA ARG A 233 -33.84 2.35 -14.12
C ARG A 233 -34.11 2.18 -15.60
N ALA A 234 -33.71 1.03 -16.13
CA ALA A 234 -34.04 0.65 -17.50
C ALA A 234 -35.44 -0.01 -17.55
N LEU A 235 -36.29 0.45 -18.43
CA LEU A 235 -37.69 0.03 -18.51
C LEU A 235 -38.06 -0.48 -19.90
N THR A 236 -38.92 -1.50 -19.94
CA THR A 236 -39.60 -1.95 -21.18
C THR A 236 -40.66 -0.93 -21.65
N ALA A 237 -41.23 -1.14 -22.81
CA ALA A 237 -42.35 -0.33 -23.30
C ALA A 237 -43.60 -0.34 -22.38
N SER A 238 -43.80 -1.40 -21.61
CA SER A 238 -44.87 -1.50 -20.60
C SER A 238 -44.52 -0.91 -19.23
N GLY A 239 -43.33 -0.31 -19.08
CA GLY A 239 -42.88 0.29 -17.82
C GLY A 239 -42.32 -0.72 -16.80
N ARG A 240 -42.13 -1.99 -17.17
CA ARG A 240 -41.51 -3.00 -16.31
C ARG A 240 -40.00 -2.81 -16.29
N ALA A 241 -39.39 -2.89 -15.12
CA ALA A 241 -37.94 -2.82 -14.96
C ALA A 241 -37.22 -4.00 -15.63
N VAL A 242 -36.04 -3.72 -16.19
CA VAL A 242 -35.08 -4.68 -16.73
C VAL A 242 -33.88 -4.61 -15.83
N GLU A 243 -33.85 -5.44 -14.80
CA GLU A 243 -32.92 -5.33 -13.67
C GLU A 243 -31.45 -5.61 -14.07
N ASP A 244 -31.24 -6.45 -15.08
CA ASP A 244 -29.94 -6.85 -15.60
C ASP A 244 -29.48 -6.05 -16.83
N ALA A 245 -30.21 -4.98 -17.21
CA ALA A 245 -29.78 -4.13 -18.29
C ALA A 245 -28.53 -3.35 -17.93
N PRO A 246 -27.43 -3.45 -18.71
CA PRO A 246 -26.25 -2.67 -18.46
C PRO A 246 -26.54 -1.18 -18.68
N VAL A 247 -26.27 -0.37 -17.69
CA VAL A 247 -26.39 1.09 -17.77
C VAL A 247 -24.99 1.69 -17.66
N VAL A 248 -24.62 2.46 -18.66
CA VAL A 248 -23.37 3.21 -18.69
C VAL A 248 -23.64 4.65 -18.30
N PHE A 249 -22.91 5.13 -17.29
CA PHE A 249 -22.96 6.53 -16.89
C PHE A 249 -21.82 7.30 -17.56
N SER A 250 -22.13 8.52 -17.98
CA SER A 250 -21.17 9.50 -18.47
C SER A 250 -21.61 10.90 -18.07
N PHE A 251 -20.73 11.89 -18.21
CA PHE A 251 -21.08 13.26 -17.94
C PHE A 251 -20.45 14.23 -18.94
N MET A 252 -21.05 15.41 -19.01
CA MET A 252 -20.49 16.57 -19.70
C MET A 252 -20.59 17.76 -18.74
N GLY A 253 -19.53 18.54 -18.64
CA GLY A 253 -19.49 19.70 -17.78
C GLY A 253 -19.27 20.99 -18.54
N LYS A 254 -19.88 22.09 -18.06
CA LYS A 254 -19.68 23.46 -18.56
C LYS A 254 -19.36 24.37 -17.38
N ALA A 255 -18.20 25.05 -17.41
CA ALA A 255 -17.86 26.07 -16.45
C ALA A 255 -18.89 27.20 -16.44
N VAL A 256 -19.30 27.66 -15.25
CA VAL A 256 -20.34 28.70 -15.11
C VAL A 256 -19.83 30.07 -15.53
N TYR A 257 -18.54 30.31 -15.39
CA TYR A 257 -17.89 31.59 -15.75
C TYR A 257 -16.82 31.33 -16.79
N GLY A 258 -16.92 31.99 -17.95
CA GLY A 258 -16.05 31.78 -19.12
C GLY A 258 -14.55 32.04 -18.93
N ILE A 259 -14.12 32.36 -17.72
CA ILE A 259 -12.72 32.60 -17.30
C ILE A 259 -12.48 31.74 -16.04
N GLY A 260 -12.59 30.43 -16.15
CA GLY A 260 -12.41 29.51 -15.03
C GLY A 260 -11.69 28.24 -15.42
N LEU A 261 -11.36 27.43 -14.44
CA LEU A 261 -10.90 26.07 -14.68
C LEU A 261 -11.98 25.31 -15.48
N PRO A 262 -11.58 24.48 -16.45
CA PRO A 262 -12.53 23.66 -17.20
C PRO A 262 -13.35 22.83 -16.23
N ALA A 263 -14.60 22.58 -16.57
CA ALA A 263 -15.43 21.67 -15.79
C ALA A 263 -14.80 20.27 -15.80
N SER A 264 -14.48 19.75 -14.64
CA SER A 264 -13.90 18.40 -14.48
C SER A 264 -14.56 17.65 -13.33
N GLY A 265 -14.51 16.34 -13.39
CA GLY A 265 -15.12 15.45 -12.40
C GLY A 265 -14.92 14.00 -12.76
N GLN A 266 -15.47 13.11 -11.94
CA GLN A 266 -15.41 11.67 -12.13
C GLN A 266 -16.80 11.09 -11.92
N ILE A 267 -17.12 10.00 -12.65
CA ILE A 267 -18.32 9.23 -12.46
C ILE A 267 -18.02 7.74 -12.46
N THR A 268 -18.56 7.02 -11.48
CA THR A 268 -18.37 5.57 -11.39
C THR A 268 -19.43 4.80 -12.20
N PRO A 269 -19.18 3.53 -12.54
CA PRO A 269 -20.20 2.67 -13.17
C PRO A 269 -21.48 2.52 -12.34
N GLN A 270 -21.43 2.77 -11.02
CA GLN A 270 -22.59 2.74 -10.13
C GLN A 270 -23.35 4.07 -10.06
N GLY A 271 -22.97 5.08 -10.89
CA GLY A 271 -23.62 6.38 -10.94
C GLY A 271 -23.23 7.35 -9.82
N LYS A 272 -22.13 7.11 -9.11
CA LYS A 272 -21.57 8.09 -8.16
C LYS A 272 -20.74 9.12 -8.92
N PHE A 273 -21.11 10.37 -8.82
CA PHE A 273 -20.45 11.50 -9.48
C PHE A 273 -19.83 12.46 -8.46
N VAL A 274 -18.64 12.94 -8.76
CA VAL A 274 -17.96 14.01 -8.00
C VAL A 274 -17.47 15.06 -8.98
N ALA A 275 -17.81 16.32 -8.75
CA ALA A 275 -17.28 17.44 -9.51
C ALA A 275 -16.07 18.05 -8.78
N GLU A 276 -14.98 18.25 -9.50
CA GLU A 276 -13.78 18.94 -9.00
C GLU A 276 -13.92 20.47 -9.07
N ASN A 277 -14.58 20.97 -10.11
CA ASN A 277 -14.77 22.38 -10.35
C ASN A 277 -16.24 22.76 -10.37
N PRO A 278 -16.62 24.00 -9.94
CA PRO A 278 -17.98 24.46 -10.03
C PRO A 278 -18.42 24.63 -11.49
N GLY A 279 -19.68 24.32 -11.77
CA GLY A 279 -20.22 24.39 -13.14
C GLY A 279 -21.58 23.75 -13.26
N ASP A 280 -22.11 23.73 -14.47
CA ASP A 280 -23.29 22.96 -14.84
C ASP A 280 -22.84 21.61 -15.41
N TYR A 281 -23.31 20.52 -14.85
CA TYR A 281 -22.97 19.17 -15.25
C TYR A 281 -24.20 18.42 -15.70
N THR A 282 -24.15 17.86 -16.89
CA THR A 282 -25.20 16.97 -17.41
C THR A 282 -24.72 15.53 -17.29
N ILE A 283 -25.42 14.76 -16.50
CA ILE A 283 -25.15 13.33 -16.32
C ILE A 283 -26.05 12.57 -17.27
N PHE A 284 -25.49 11.59 -17.96
CA PHE A 284 -26.16 10.70 -18.88
C PHE A 284 -26.16 9.28 -18.32
N ALA A 285 -27.29 8.60 -18.46
CA ALA A 285 -27.41 7.16 -18.24
C ALA A 285 -27.90 6.52 -19.55
N THR A 286 -27.11 5.60 -20.08
CA THR A 286 -27.36 4.99 -21.41
C THR A 286 -27.42 3.48 -21.28
N SER A 287 -28.42 2.86 -21.93
CA SER A 287 -28.49 1.41 -22.13
C SER A 287 -28.97 1.13 -23.55
N GLY A 288 -28.08 0.55 -24.35
CA GLY A 288 -28.31 0.39 -25.78
C GLY A 288 -28.56 1.75 -26.48
N GLY A 289 -29.58 1.85 -27.30
CA GLY A 289 -29.93 3.09 -28.00
C GLY A 289 -30.73 4.10 -27.17
N HIS A 290 -30.91 3.89 -25.86
CA HIS A 290 -31.76 4.74 -25.02
C HIS A 290 -30.90 5.47 -23.97
N THR A 291 -31.13 6.79 -23.89
CA THR A 291 -30.39 7.67 -22.95
C THR A 291 -31.36 8.53 -22.16
N ALA A 292 -31.13 8.66 -20.87
CA ALA A 292 -31.73 9.69 -20.04
C ALA A 292 -30.61 10.65 -19.56
N SER A 293 -30.97 11.91 -19.36
CA SER A 293 -30.01 12.90 -18.85
C SER A 293 -30.64 13.77 -17.78
N LYS A 294 -29.78 14.25 -16.87
CA LYS A 294 -30.14 15.24 -15.85
C LYS A 294 -29.00 16.23 -15.67
N THR A 295 -29.33 17.52 -15.75
CA THR A 295 -28.38 18.61 -15.51
C THR A 295 -28.51 19.07 -14.07
N ILE A 296 -27.38 19.25 -13.41
CA ILE A 296 -27.25 19.79 -12.06
C ILE A 296 -26.26 20.94 -12.05
N ARG A 297 -26.44 21.87 -11.12
CA ARG A 297 -25.49 22.95 -10.87
C ARG A 297 -24.66 22.59 -9.67
N ILE A 298 -23.34 22.66 -9.83
CA ILE A 298 -22.36 22.46 -8.76
C ILE A 298 -21.82 23.83 -8.36
N THR A 299 -22.01 24.18 -7.09
CA THR A 299 -21.50 25.42 -6.52
C THR A 299 -20.14 25.21 -5.86
N PRO A 300 -19.31 26.25 -5.67
CA PRO A 300 -18.05 26.13 -4.94
C PRO A 300 -18.30 25.72 -3.50
N ARG A 301 -17.51 24.83 -2.98
CA ARG A 301 -17.57 24.46 -1.55
C ARG A 301 -17.04 25.59 -0.64
N ASN A 302 -16.43 26.59 -1.03
CA ASN A 302 -15.98 27.77 -0.28
C ASN A 302 -15.56 27.52 1.19
N ILE A 303 -15.11 26.31 1.51
CA ILE A 303 -14.55 25.99 2.82
C ILE A 303 -13.05 26.19 2.71
N GLN A 304 -12.59 27.36 3.08
CA GLN A 304 -11.18 27.62 3.28
C GLN A 304 -10.85 27.34 4.75
N LYS A 305 -10.29 26.18 5.02
CA LYS A 305 -9.64 25.90 6.30
C LYS A 305 -8.17 26.30 6.18
N ARG A 306 -7.75 27.29 6.95
CA ARG A 306 -6.34 27.67 7.05
C ARG A 306 -5.79 27.02 8.32
N ALA A 307 -4.77 26.19 8.17
CA ALA A 307 -3.96 25.79 9.29
C ALA A 307 -3.06 26.96 9.70
N LYS A 308 -3.05 27.30 10.97
CA LYS A 308 -2.10 28.25 11.55
C LYS A 308 -1.07 27.45 12.34
N LEU A 309 0.21 27.66 12.04
CA LEU A 309 1.27 27.15 12.90
C LEU A 309 1.17 27.86 14.25
N VAL A 310 0.97 27.10 15.31
CA VAL A 310 0.83 27.60 16.69
C VAL A 310 2.17 27.55 17.41
N GLY A 311 2.89 26.44 17.26
CA GLY A 311 4.20 26.25 17.87
C GLY A 311 5.05 25.28 17.08
N HIS A 312 6.34 25.26 17.36
CA HIS A 312 7.31 24.38 16.73
C HIS A 312 8.36 23.94 17.75
N GLY A 313 8.40 22.63 18.07
CA GLY A 313 9.47 22.01 18.84
C GLY A 313 10.61 21.60 17.90
N LEU A 314 11.82 22.10 18.13
CA LEU A 314 12.97 21.86 17.27
C LEU A 314 13.87 20.75 17.86
N ILE A 315 14.20 19.78 17.00
CA ILE A 315 15.36 18.90 17.11
C ILE A 315 16.26 19.23 15.91
N THR A 316 17.48 19.69 16.16
CA THR A 316 18.30 20.31 15.11
C THR A 316 19.41 19.40 14.58
N ASP A 317 19.77 18.37 15.30
CA ASP A 317 20.92 17.50 15.06
C ASP A 317 20.57 16.14 14.47
N VAL A 318 19.29 15.73 14.57
CA VAL A 318 18.78 14.48 14.01
C VAL A 318 17.43 14.67 13.36
N PHE A 319 17.03 13.73 12.48
CA PHE A 319 15.68 13.73 11.93
C PHE A 319 14.71 13.07 12.91
N THR A 320 13.54 13.66 13.07
CA THR A 320 12.41 13.01 13.73
C THR A 320 11.78 11.98 12.79
N SER A 321 11.23 10.92 13.36
CA SER A 321 10.50 9.85 12.67
C SER A 321 9.00 9.97 12.94
N ASP A 322 8.47 9.15 13.84
CA ASP A 322 7.05 9.15 14.19
C ASP A 322 6.74 10.08 15.38
N LEU A 323 5.44 10.33 15.57
CA LEU A 323 4.89 11.16 16.63
C LEU A 323 3.66 10.48 17.25
N TRP A 324 3.59 10.44 18.58
CA TRP A 324 2.36 10.12 19.29
C TRP A 324 2.03 11.16 20.33
N VAL A 325 0.73 11.49 20.47
CA VAL A 325 0.22 12.47 21.46
C VAL A 325 -0.73 11.78 22.42
N TRP A 326 -0.61 12.08 23.72
CA TRP A 326 -1.51 11.53 24.73
C TRP A 326 -1.78 12.51 25.86
N GLN A 327 -2.86 12.28 26.57
CA GLN A 327 -3.16 12.99 27.81
C GLN A 327 -2.49 12.28 28.99
N GLY A 328 -1.87 13.02 29.88
CA GLY A 328 -1.25 12.48 31.07
C GLY A 328 -2.23 11.81 32.02
N VAL A 329 -1.69 11.07 33.00
CA VAL A 329 -2.49 10.33 33.99
C VAL A 329 -2.18 10.78 35.41
N GLY A 330 -3.01 10.41 36.37
CA GLY A 330 -2.79 10.75 37.79
C GLY A 330 -2.72 12.26 38.02
N GLU A 331 -1.61 12.75 38.55
CA GLU A 331 -1.37 14.17 38.77
C GLU A 331 -1.17 14.98 37.47
N PHE A 332 -0.89 14.31 36.35
CA PHE A 332 -0.69 14.92 35.02
C PHE A 332 -1.94 14.91 34.13
N LYS A 333 -3.10 14.49 34.62
CA LYS A 333 -4.32 14.28 33.83
C LYS A 333 -4.84 15.52 33.08
N GLU A 334 -4.46 16.72 33.49
CA GLU A 334 -4.83 17.99 32.83
C GLU A 334 -3.75 18.51 31.87
N ARG A 335 -2.75 17.68 31.58
CA ARG A 335 -1.64 18.01 30.68
C ARG A 335 -1.59 17.09 29.49
N ASP A 336 -1.17 17.65 28.38
CA ASP A 336 -0.98 16.94 27.13
C ASP A 336 0.51 16.76 26.85
N PHE A 337 0.87 15.57 26.39
CA PHE A 337 2.23 15.17 26.11
C PHE A 337 2.38 14.62 24.70
N ALA A 338 3.60 14.64 24.17
CA ALA A 338 3.95 14.01 22.93
C ALA A 338 5.28 13.24 23.08
N VAL A 339 5.46 12.23 22.26
CA VAL A 339 6.74 11.55 22.08
C VAL A 339 7.09 11.53 20.61
N THR A 340 8.35 11.78 20.27
CA THR A 340 8.89 11.66 18.91
C THR A 340 10.04 10.68 18.87
N GLY A 341 10.04 9.81 17.86
CA GLY A 341 11.19 8.97 17.55
C GLY A 341 12.24 9.70 16.71
N THR A 342 13.32 9.01 16.36
CA THR A 342 14.42 9.57 15.57
C THR A 342 14.86 8.64 14.46
N TRP A 343 15.29 9.22 13.35
CA TRP A 343 15.75 8.53 12.16
C TRP A 343 17.26 8.72 11.94
N GLU A 344 17.99 7.62 11.72
CA GLU A 344 19.45 7.62 11.52
C GLU A 344 20.20 8.43 12.62
N ALA A 345 19.82 8.21 13.88
CA ALA A 345 20.34 8.86 15.06
C ALA A 345 21.02 7.86 16.02
N ASN A 346 21.03 8.15 17.31
CA ASN A 346 21.66 7.30 18.32
C ASN A 346 20.61 6.56 19.18
N GLY A 347 19.38 6.39 18.66
CA GLY A 347 18.30 5.69 19.36
C GLY A 347 17.57 6.53 20.39
N GLU A 348 17.57 7.87 20.26
CA GLU A 348 16.84 8.76 21.14
C GLU A 348 15.35 8.78 20.78
N ALA A 349 14.51 8.86 21.81
CA ALA A 349 13.11 9.27 21.75
C ALA A 349 12.91 10.45 22.69
N TYR A 350 12.34 11.54 22.19
CA TYR A 350 12.12 12.78 22.94
C TYR A 350 10.69 12.87 23.44
N PHE A 351 10.54 13.14 24.74
CA PHE A 351 9.25 13.34 25.40
C PHE A 351 9.02 14.84 25.61
N TRP A 352 7.84 15.29 25.26
CA TRP A 352 7.47 16.70 25.21
C TRP A 352 6.24 16.97 26.07
N GLU A 353 6.23 18.09 26.79
CA GLU A 353 4.98 18.70 27.24
C GLU A 353 4.44 19.61 26.14
N VAL A 354 3.19 19.39 25.73
CA VAL A 354 2.52 20.10 24.65
C VAL A 354 1.19 20.73 25.08
N THR A 355 0.96 20.82 26.38
CA THR A 355 -0.23 21.44 27.01
C THR A 355 -0.43 22.87 26.52
N ASP A 356 0.64 23.66 26.42
CA ASP A 356 0.65 24.92 25.68
C ASP A 356 1.25 24.68 24.28
N PRO A 357 0.43 24.58 23.23
CA PRO A 357 0.96 24.30 21.90
C PRO A 357 1.80 25.43 21.30
N SER A 358 1.86 26.61 21.92
CA SER A 358 2.75 27.69 21.53
C SER A 358 4.14 27.60 22.20
N ASN A 359 4.30 26.74 23.21
CA ASN A 359 5.52 26.56 23.97
C ASN A 359 5.80 25.09 24.25
N LEU A 360 6.31 24.39 23.24
CA LEU A 360 6.63 22.96 23.30
C LEU A 360 7.95 22.75 24.04
N ILE A 361 7.96 21.93 25.08
CA ILE A 361 9.14 21.74 25.96
C ILE A 361 9.51 20.25 25.96
N ILE A 362 10.80 19.95 25.68
CA ILE A 362 11.35 18.61 25.93
C ILE A 362 11.48 18.44 27.44
N ILE A 363 10.86 17.38 27.95
CA ILE A 363 10.80 17.09 29.40
C ILE A 363 11.61 15.85 29.78
N ASP A 364 11.82 14.93 28.85
CA ASP A 364 12.67 13.75 29.05
C ASP A 364 13.20 13.23 27.70
N THR A 365 14.24 12.41 27.77
CA THR A 365 14.84 11.74 26.62
C THR A 365 15.23 10.32 27.00
N VAL A 366 14.64 9.35 26.30
CA VAL A 366 15.00 7.95 26.45
C VAL A 366 15.92 7.54 25.31
N THR A 367 17.08 6.95 25.66
CA THR A 367 18.02 6.42 24.67
C THR A 367 18.05 4.90 24.73
N VAL A 368 17.91 4.26 23.57
CA VAL A 368 17.95 2.81 23.40
C VAL A 368 19.03 2.39 22.38
N ASP A 369 19.51 1.15 22.45
CA ASP A 369 20.44 0.63 21.44
C ASP A 369 19.73 0.46 20.09
N ALA A 370 19.72 1.53 19.28
CA ALA A 370 19.15 1.56 17.95
C ALA A 370 19.82 2.66 17.10
N ARG A 371 19.90 2.43 15.79
CA ARG A 371 20.20 3.49 14.82
C ARG A 371 18.95 4.37 14.57
N THR A 372 17.78 3.75 14.66
CA THR A 372 16.50 4.39 14.35
C THR A 372 15.45 3.89 15.35
N VAL A 373 14.78 4.81 16.01
CA VAL A 373 13.52 4.61 16.70
C VAL A 373 12.43 5.11 15.73
N ASN A 374 12.00 4.20 14.81
CA ASN A 374 11.14 4.62 13.71
C ASN A 374 9.75 4.97 14.18
N ASP A 375 9.19 4.16 15.06
CA ASP A 375 7.80 4.29 15.50
C ASP A 375 7.70 4.34 17.02
N VAL A 376 6.77 5.17 17.50
CA VAL A 376 6.50 5.41 18.93
C VAL A 376 5.00 5.39 19.18
N LYS A 377 4.55 4.64 20.18
CA LYS A 377 3.13 4.55 20.52
C LYS A 377 2.93 4.56 22.02
N ILE A 378 1.83 5.17 22.45
CA ILE A 378 1.40 5.14 23.85
C ILE A 378 0.05 4.41 23.94
N SER A 379 -0.11 3.62 24.99
CA SER A 379 -1.36 2.92 25.27
C SER A 379 -2.52 3.89 25.47
N ALA A 380 -3.74 3.45 25.19
CA ALA A 380 -4.93 4.29 25.30
C ALA A 380 -5.17 4.83 26.73
N ASP A 381 -4.66 4.14 27.75
CA ASP A 381 -4.75 4.57 29.15
C ASP A 381 -3.59 5.52 29.56
N GLY A 382 -2.69 5.85 28.64
CA GLY A 382 -1.59 6.80 28.85
C GLY A 382 -0.48 6.33 29.82
N ARG A 383 -0.33 5.01 30.02
CA ARG A 383 0.61 4.47 31.02
C ARG A 383 1.80 3.76 30.41
N ILE A 384 1.59 3.05 29.32
CA ILE A 384 2.63 2.22 28.66
C ILE A 384 3.02 2.87 27.34
N GLY A 385 4.32 3.02 27.12
CA GLY A 385 4.91 3.40 25.86
C GLY A 385 5.61 2.23 25.18
N VAL A 386 5.71 2.30 23.85
CA VAL A 386 6.49 1.37 23.03
C VAL A 386 7.34 2.16 22.06
N LEU A 387 8.63 1.84 22.00
CA LEU A 387 9.56 2.31 20.97
C LEU A 387 9.97 1.12 20.10
N THR A 388 10.02 1.30 18.80
CA THR A 388 10.59 0.32 17.88
C THR A 388 12.08 0.52 17.74
N ARG A 389 12.81 -0.57 17.40
CA ARG A 389 14.25 -0.51 17.19
C ARG A 389 14.67 -1.09 15.85
N GLU A 390 15.48 -0.32 15.14
CA GLU A 390 16.20 -0.74 13.94
C GLU A 390 17.69 -0.43 14.07
N GLY A 391 18.53 -1.36 13.61
CA GLY A 391 19.96 -1.16 13.54
C GLY A 391 20.64 -1.11 14.91
N ALA A 392 20.18 -1.89 15.88
CA ALA A 392 20.83 -2.05 17.18
C ALA A 392 22.27 -2.58 17.04
N SER A 393 23.20 -2.03 17.81
CA SER A 393 24.62 -2.42 17.80
C SER A 393 24.82 -3.89 18.20
N THR A 394 23.99 -4.37 19.12
CA THR A 394 23.92 -5.76 19.58
C THR A 394 23.19 -6.67 18.60
N ARG A 395 22.58 -6.14 17.54
CA ARG A 395 21.65 -6.83 16.59
C ARG A 395 20.41 -7.39 17.27
N LYS A 396 20.12 -7.02 18.50
CA LYS A 396 18.89 -7.34 19.21
C LYS A 396 17.91 -6.19 19.04
N ASN A 397 17.37 -6.08 17.85
CA ASN A 397 16.28 -5.14 17.56
C ASN A 397 15.02 -5.46 18.39
N GLY A 398 13.86 -5.12 17.92
CA GLY A 398 12.60 -5.43 18.58
C GLY A 398 11.91 -4.19 19.11
N VAL A 399 11.24 -4.32 20.25
CA VAL A 399 10.52 -3.23 20.89
C VAL A 399 11.00 -3.02 22.32
N VAL A 400 10.95 -1.77 22.76
CA VAL A 400 11.22 -1.37 24.17
C VAL A 400 9.90 -0.91 24.78
N ILE A 401 9.59 -1.43 25.96
CA ILE A 401 8.37 -1.14 26.69
C ILE A 401 8.71 -0.19 27.85
N LEU A 402 7.94 0.88 27.93
CA LEU A 402 8.15 2.00 28.84
C LEU A 402 7.01 2.16 29.82
N ASP A 403 7.30 2.62 31.02
CA ASP A 403 6.34 3.30 31.89
C ASP A 403 6.39 4.80 31.61
N VAL A 404 5.29 5.36 31.10
CA VAL A 404 5.13 6.78 30.80
C VAL A 404 4.14 7.47 31.76
N SER A 405 3.76 6.81 32.85
CA SER A 405 2.84 7.36 33.85
C SER A 405 3.36 8.66 34.48
N ASN A 406 4.68 8.80 34.57
CA ASN A 406 5.36 10.07 34.83
C ASN A 406 6.13 10.50 33.55
N PRO A 407 5.59 11.40 32.73
CA PRO A 407 6.25 11.81 31.48
C PRO A 407 7.57 12.57 31.67
N TYR A 408 7.85 13.06 32.89
CA TYR A 408 9.11 13.76 33.23
C TYR A 408 10.24 12.81 33.71
N ASP A 409 9.94 11.52 33.87
CA ASP A 409 10.89 10.51 34.33
C ASP A 409 10.46 9.14 33.82
N VAL A 410 10.58 8.98 32.49
CA VAL A 410 10.15 7.78 31.76
C VAL A 410 11.07 6.61 32.08
N LYS A 411 10.51 5.44 32.36
CA LYS A 411 11.29 4.24 32.75
C LYS A 411 11.18 3.14 31.69
N ILE A 412 12.31 2.54 31.35
CA ILE A 412 12.33 1.30 30.59
C ILE A 412 11.90 0.17 31.53
N LEU A 413 10.81 -0.50 31.18
CA LEU A 413 10.30 -1.67 31.91
C LEU A 413 10.91 -2.96 31.39
N SER A 414 10.97 -3.12 30.07
CA SER A 414 11.53 -4.31 29.44
C SER A 414 11.88 -4.08 27.97
N GLU A 415 12.61 -5.03 27.40
CA GLU A 415 12.89 -5.15 25.99
C GLU A 415 12.39 -6.51 25.48
N PHE A 416 11.69 -6.52 24.35
CA PHE A 416 11.29 -7.74 23.70
C PHE A 416 11.93 -7.85 22.32
N ASN A 417 12.82 -8.82 22.14
CA ASN A 417 13.57 -9.02 20.89
C ASN A 417 13.53 -10.48 20.38
N ASP A 418 12.81 -11.38 21.04
CA ASP A 418 12.70 -12.77 20.63
C ASP A 418 12.07 -12.90 19.24
N GLY A 419 12.87 -13.36 18.26
CA GLY A 419 12.50 -13.48 16.86
C GLY A 419 12.24 -12.14 16.13
N LEU A 420 12.56 -10.97 16.74
CA LEU A 420 12.42 -9.64 16.14
C LEU A 420 13.76 -9.04 15.70
N THR A 421 14.79 -9.84 15.58
CA THR A 421 16.17 -9.39 15.32
C THR A 421 16.37 -8.78 13.93
N GLY A 422 15.41 -8.94 13.01
CA GLY A 422 15.41 -8.28 11.68
C GLY A 422 15.09 -6.79 11.70
N GLY A 423 14.64 -6.28 12.84
CA GLY A 423 14.17 -4.90 13.02
C GLY A 423 12.63 -4.82 13.08
N VAL A 424 12.16 -3.89 13.87
CA VAL A 424 10.75 -3.53 13.95
C VAL A 424 10.60 -2.11 13.43
N HIS A 425 9.95 -1.97 12.29
CA HIS A 425 9.76 -0.69 11.63
C HIS A 425 8.60 0.08 12.27
N ASN A 426 7.41 -0.49 12.26
CA ASN A 426 6.21 0.09 12.85
C ASN A 426 5.61 -0.83 13.91
N ALA A 427 4.85 -0.27 14.82
CA ALA A 427 4.12 -1.00 15.86
C ALA A 427 2.83 -0.27 16.23
N PHE A 428 1.88 -1.00 16.80
CA PHE A 428 0.67 -0.41 17.38
C PHE A 428 0.36 -1.06 18.72
N ILE A 429 -0.15 -0.26 19.67
CA ILE A 429 -0.61 -0.78 20.97
C ILE A 429 -2.13 -0.81 20.98
N TYR A 430 -2.69 -1.98 21.24
CA TYR A 430 -4.13 -2.15 21.42
C TYR A 430 -4.42 -3.23 22.46
N ASP A 431 -5.24 -2.91 23.44
CA ASP A 431 -5.76 -3.82 24.48
C ASP A 431 -4.68 -4.76 25.06
N ASN A 432 -3.68 -4.22 25.71
CA ASN A 432 -2.53 -4.94 26.29
C ASN A 432 -1.72 -5.80 25.30
N HIS A 433 -1.77 -5.47 24.01
CA HIS A 433 -0.96 -6.11 22.99
C HIS A 433 -0.21 -5.10 22.15
N VAL A 434 0.99 -5.46 21.74
CA VAL A 434 1.79 -4.74 20.73
C VAL A 434 1.77 -5.54 19.44
N TYR A 435 1.36 -4.89 18.35
CA TYR A 435 1.40 -5.41 16.99
C TYR A 435 2.67 -4.87 16.33
N ALA A 436 3.73 -5.66 16.29
CA ALA A 436 5.06 -5.24 15.85
C ALA A 436 5.36 -5.74 14.44
N VAL A 437 5.58 -4.82 13.49
CA VAL A 437 5.95 -5.16 12.10
C VAL A 437 7.38 -5.69 12.06
N ASN A 438 7.51 -7.01 11.98
CA ASN A 438 8.76 -7.74 12.04
C ASN A 438 9.40 -7.86 10.66
N ASN A 439 10.51 -7.15 10.46
CA ASN A 439 11.32 -7.20 9.24
C ASN A 439 10.51 -7.01 7.94
N GLY A 440 9.43 -6.22 8.00
CA GLY A 440 8.55 -5.97 6.85
C GLY A 440 7.83 -7.19 6.27
N ARG A 441 7.78 -8.31 6.97
CA ARG A 441 7.17 -9.55 6.44
C ARG A 441 5.88 -9.95 7.14
N LYS A 442 5.86 -9.79 8.44
CA LYS A 442 4.74 -10.15 9.30
C LYS A 442 4.68 -9.17 10.46
N TYR A 443 3.61 -9.17 11.18
CA TYR A 443 3.66 -8.64 12.53
C TYR A 443 3.52 -9.75 13.57
N ASP A 444 4.34 -9.63 14.60
CA ASP A 444 4.24 -10.44 15.80
C ASP A 444 3.34 -9.72 16.80
N ILE A 445 2.48 -10.47 17.48
CA ILE A 445 1.55 -9.96 18.48
C ILE A 445 2.09 -10.33 19.85
N ILE A 446 2.44 -9.31 20.62
CA ILE A 446 3.13 -9.44 21.90
C ILE A 446 2.17 -8.99 23.00
N ASN A 447 1.89 -9.87 23.94
CA ASN A 447 1.10 -9.52 25.12
C ASN A 447 1.98 -8.75 26.11
N ILE A 448 1.49 -7.61 26.57
CA ILE A 448 2.10 -6.70 27.54
C ILE A 448 1.24 -6.48 28.79
N SER A 449 0.35 -7.39 29.12
CA SER A 449 -0.43 -7.31 30.36
C SER A 449 0.45 -7.35 31.62
N ASP A 450 1.62 -7.98 31.53
CA ASP A 450 2.75 -7.76 32.41
C ASP A 450 3.88 -7.11 31.59
N PRO A 451 3.99 -5.77 31.59
CA PRO A 451 4.95 -5.07 30.74
C PRO A 451 6.41 -5.31 31.10
N ALA A 452 6.69 -5.86 32.29
CA ALA A 452 8.04 -6.29 32.68
C ALA A 452 8.41 -7.66 32.08
N ASN A 453 7.43 -8.50 31.73
CA ASN A 453 7.61 -9.84 31.19
C ASN A 453 6.73 -10.07 29.96
N PRO A 454 6.95 -9.36 28.86
CA PRO A 454 6.16 -9.51 27.63
C PRO A 454 6.41 -10.86 26.97
N TRP A 455 5.38 -11.40 26.27
CA TRP A 455 5.50 -12.66 25.53
C TRP A 455 4.72 -12.65 24.22
N ARG A 456 5.20 -13.36 23.21
CA ARG A 456 4.49 -13.51 21.93
C ARG A 456 3.27 -14.41 22.10
N VAL A 457 2.11 -13.93 21.66
CA VAL A 457 0.85 -14.70 21.67
C VAL A 457 0.44 -15.21 20.30
N GLY A 458 0.88 -14.53 19.23
CA GLY A 458 0.53 -14.88 17.87
C GLY A 458 1.39 -14.11 16.85
N SER A 459 1.14 -14.39 15.60
CA SER A 459 1.68 -13.62 14.48
C SER A 459 0.71 -13.67 13.30
N TYR A 460 0.83 -12.67 12.44
CA TYR A 460 0.12 -12.64 11.17
C TYR A 460 1.09 -12.41 10.02
N GLU A 461 0.95 -13.25 8.99
CA GLU A 461 1.70 -13.16 7.74
C GLU A 461 0.72 -13.33 6.58
N LEU A 462 0.86 -12.55 5.51
CA LEU A 462 0.01 -12.68 4.33
C LEU A 462 0.31 -14.00 3.60
N ASN A 463 -0.71 -14.58 2.99
CA ASN A 463 -0.55 -15.80 2.18
C ASN A 463 0.02 -15.56 0.78
N THR A 464 0.26 -14.30 0.40
CA THR A 464 0.81 -13.93 -0.89
C THR A 464 2.32 -14.17 -0.90
N PRO A 465 2.88 -15.02 -1.77
CA PRO A 465 4.33 -15.16 -1.87
C PRO A 465 5.03 -13.84 -2.16
N GLY A 466 6.07 -13.58 -1.38
CA GLY A 466 6.82 -12.35 -1.50
C GLY A 466 6.11 -11.10 -1.01
N HIS A 467 5.05 -11.24 -0.22
CA HIS A 467 4.35 -10.15 0.44
C HIS A 467 5.29 -9.32 1.33
N SER A 468 4.86 -8.10 1.59
CA SER A 468 5.48 -7.24 2.61
C SER A 468 4.42 -6.47 3.38
N ILE A 469 4.68 -6.24 4.66
CA ILE A 469 3.85 -5.45 5.56
C ILE A 469 4.65 -4.22 5.95
N HIS A 470 4.04 -3.05 5.87
CA HIS A 470 4.67 -1.79 6.25
C HIS A 470 4.18 -1.30 7.60
N ASP A 471 2.86 -1.17 7.77
CA ASP A 471 2.27 -0.57 8.96
C ASP A 471 0.98 -1.28 9.37
N VAL A 472 0.53 -1.03 10.60
CA VAL A 472 -0.72 -1.53 11.14
C VAL A 472 -1.36 -0.48 12.05
N TRP A 473 -2.62 -0.15 11.77
CA TRP A 473 -3.49 0.61 12.66
C TRP A 473 -4.51 -0.33 13.31
N VAL A 474 -4.77 -0.20 14.60
CA VAL A 474 -5.73 -1.04 15.29
C VAL A 474 -6.79 -0.21 15.99
N GLU A 475 -8.05 -0.49 15.69
CA GLU A 475 -9.20 0.19 16.31
C GLU A 475 -10.37 -0.77 16.41
N ASN A 476 -11.05 -0.77 17.58
CA ASN A 476 -12.25 -1.57 17.84
C ASN A 476 -12.08 -3.08 17.54
N GLY A 477 -10.92 -3.65 17.84
CA GLY A 477 -10.64 -5.06 17.60
C GLY A 477 -10.40 -5.43 16.13
N ILE A 478 -10.19 -4.44 15.28
CA ILE A 478 -9.88 -4.58 13.87
C ILE A 478 -8.50 -4.00 13.59
N ALA A 479 -7.66 -4.76 12.92
CA ALA A 479 -6.37 -4.30 12.42
C ALA A 479 -6.47 -3.95 10.92
N TYR A 480 -6.01 -2.78 10.57
CA TYR A 480 -5.91 -2.26 9.20
C TYR A 480 -4.44 -2.26 8.82
N SER A 481 -4.05 -3.25 8.04
CA SER A 481 -2.65 -3.51 7.69
C SER A 481 -2.33 -2.90 6.34
N SER A 482 -1.23 -2.17 6.27
CA SER A 482 -0.71 -1.55 5.05
C SER A 482 0.44 -2.41 4.51
N ASN A 483 0.33 -2.88 3.26
CA ASN A 483 1.16 -3.97 2.79
C ASN A 483 1.79 -3.68 1.41
N TRP A 484 2.23 -2.46 1.19
CA TRP A 484 2.84 -2.05 -0.09
C TRP A 484 1.96 -2.44 -1.29
N SER A 485 2.49 -3.21 -2.23
CA SER A 485 1.74 -3.67 -3.41
C SER A 485 0.57 -4.62 -3.11
N ASP A 486 0.57 -5.28 -1.95
CA ASP A 486 -0.55 -6.10 -1.52
C ASP A 486 -1.73 -5.25 -0.99
N GLY A 487 -1.51 -3.93 -0.81
CA GLY A 487 -2.52 -2.96 -0.44
C GLY A 487 -3.00 -3.08 0.99
N VAL A 488 -4.26 -2.74 1.24
CA VAL A 488 -4.86 -2.76 2.57
C VAL A 488 -5.49 -4.12 2.85
N HIS A 489 -5.12 -4.72 3.98
CA HIS A 489 -5.77 -5.91 4.53
C HIS A 489 -6.42 -5.57 5.86
N ILE A 490 -7.63 -6.07 6.07
CA ILE A 490 -8.44 -5.84 7.27
C ILE A 490 -8.61 -7.15 8.02
N PHE A 491 -8.18 -7.18 9.29
CA PHE A 491 -8.25 -8.37 10.13
C PHE A 491 -9.07 -8.14 11.37
N ASP A 492 -9.87 -9.12 11.72
CA ASP A 492 -10.43 -9.28 13.05
C ASP A 492 -9.37 -9.87 13.98
N ILE A 493 -9.00 -9.13 14.99
CA ILE A 493 -8.04 -9.52 16.03
C ILE A 493 -8.70 -9.78 17.38
N GLY A 494 -10.03 -9.68 17.46
CA GLY A 494 -10.80 -9.80 18.70
C GLY A 494 -10.78 -8.52 19.54
N GLY A 495 -11.45 -8.57 20.67
CA GLY A 495 -11.54 -7.41 21.57
C GLY A 495 -12.63 -6.41 21.19
N LEU A 496 -13.49 -6.73 20.23
CA LEU A 496 -14.65 -5.91 19.93
C LEU A 496 -15.65 -5.98 21.11
N ASN A 497 -15.76 -4.90 21.84
CA ASN A 497 -16.68 -4.77 22.95
C ASN A 497 -18.00 -4.17 22.46
N PHE A 498 -19.06 -4.99 22.37
CA PHE A 498 -20.41 -4.53 22.07
C PHE A 498 -20.99 -3.82 23.32
N SER A 499 -20.99 -2.50 23.31
CA SER A 499 -21.67 -1.70 24.30
C SER A 499 -22.85 -0.95 23.68
N GLU A 500 -23.80 -0.49 24.48
CA GLU A 500 -24.88 0.36 23.97
C GLU A 500 -24.36 1.67 23.35
N GLN A 501 -23.26 2.20 23.88
CA GLN A 501 -22.64 3.43 23.37
C GLN A 501 -22.05 3.27 21.97
N ASN A 502 -21.50 2.11 21.63
CA ASN A 502 -20.90 1.87 20.31
C ASN A 502 -21.80 1.08 19.35
N ARG A 503 -22.95 0.57 19.83
CA ARG A 503 -23.89 -0.21 19.03
C ARG A 503 -24.29 0.48 17.72
N HIS A 504 -24.57 1.77 17.76
CA HIS A 504 -24.96 2.53 16.58
C HIS A 504 -23.82 2.60 15.54
N THR A 505 -22.59 2.80 15.98
CA THR A 505 -21.38 2.80 15.14
C THR A 505 -21.14 1.43 14.53
N ILE A 506 -21.24 0.37 15.36
CA ILE A 506 -21.08 -1.02 14.92
C ILE A 506 -22.12 -1.38 13.87
N MET A 507 -23.39 -1.03 14.08
CA MET A 507 -24.48 -1.34 13.15
C MET A 507 -24.37 -0.60 11.81
N LYS A 508 -23.61 0.49 11.74
CA LYS A 508 -23.34 1.23 10.49
C LYS A 508 -22.05 0.82 9.80
N ASN A 509 -21.18 0.10 10.50
CA ASN A 509 -19.89 -0.31 9.98
C ASN A 509 -19.92 -1.81 9.60
N PRO A 510 -19.96 -2.15 8.31
CA PRO A 510 -20.05 -3.55 7.86
C PRO A 510 -18.84 -4.38 8.28
N VAL A 511 -17.67 -3.76 8.47
CA VAL A 511 -16.47 -4.45 8.96
C VAL A 511 -16.67 -4.90 10.40
N LEU A 512 -17.17 -4.02 11.27
CA LEU A 512 -17.45 -4.36 12.67
C LEU A 512 -18.56 -5.39 12.82
N GLN A 513 -19.59 -5.35 11.95
CA GLN A 513 -20.66 -6.36 11.94
C GLN A 513 -20.15 -7.77 11.61
N ALA A 514 -19.11 -7.87 10.79
CA ALA A 514 -18.51 -9.14 10.40
C ALA A 514 -17.47 -9.67 11.40
N ALA A 515 -17.10 -8.86 12.41
CA ALA A 515 -16.11 -9.21 13.43
C ALA A 515 -16.61 -10.27 14.43
N GLY A 516 -15.71 -10.80 15.24
CA GLY A 516 -15.99 -11.76 16.32
C GLY A 516 -15.46 -13.16 16.08
N LYS A 517 -14.67 -13.39 15.02
CA LYS A 517 -14.03 -14.69 14.70
C LYS A 517 -12.53 -14.72 14.98
N GLY A 518 -11.92 -13.54 15.13
CA GLY A 518 -10.49 -13.37 15.34
C GLY A 518 -10.10 -13.27 16.81
N SER A 519 -8.80 -13.32 17.05
CA SER A 519 -8.17 -13.06 18.35
C SER A 519 -6.70 -12.66 18.12
N PRO A 520 -6.01 -12.08 19.13
CA PRO A 520 -4.57 -11.81 19.01
C PRO A 520 -3.76 -13.07 18.72
N ARG A 521 -4.21 -14.25 19.21
CA ARG A 521 -3.57 -15.53 18.93
C ARG A 521 -3.85 -16.06 17.52
N LYS A 522 -4.99 -15.70 16.96
CA LYS A 522 -5.45 -16.13 15.64
C LYS A 522 -6.18 -15.00 14.92
N PRO A 523 -5.45 -14.03 14.37
CA PRO A 523 -6.03 -13.00 13.51
C PRO A 523 -6.77 -13.63 12.32
N THR A 524 -7.94 -13.10 11.97
CA THR A 524 -8.77 -13.63 10.88
C THR A 524 -8.94 -12.56 9.81
N LEU A 525 -8.48 -12.83 8.59
CA LEU A 525 -8.66 -11.93 7.44
C LEU A 525 -10.16 -11.78 7.12
N MET A 526 -10.60 -10.54 7.01
CA MET A 526 -11.98 -10.15 6.71
C MET A 526 -12.13 -9.62 5.29
N SER A 527 -11.19 -8.78 4.85
CA SER A 527 -11.21 -8.14 3.54
C SER A 527 -9.81 -7.71 3.13
N SER A 528 -9.60 -7.55 1.83
CA SER A 528 -8.38 -6.99 1.29
C SER A 528 -8.66 -6.19 0.02
N LYS A 529 -7.85 -5.16 -0.23
CA LYS A 529 -7.86 -4.38 -1.45
C LYS A 529 -6.43 -4.13 -1.89
N THR A 530 -6.08 -4.67 -3.05
CA THR A 530 -4.77 -4.46 -3.66
C THR A 530 -4.57 -2.98 -4.00
N ASP A 531 -3.39 -2.47 -3.71
CA ASP A 531 -2.99 -1.13 -4.11
C ASP A 531 -2.49 -1.13 -5.56
N THR A 532 -3.09 -0.28 -6.39
CA THR A 532 -2.73 -0.13 -7.79
C THR A 532 -1.42 0.63 -8.00
N THR A 533 -1.01 1.44 -7.02
CA THR A 533 0.25 2.20 -7.04
C THR A 533 1.43 1.37 -6.55
N GLY A 534 1.17 0.33 -5.75
CA GLY A 534 2.15 -0.59 -5.20
C GLY A 534 2.95 -0.04 -4.01
N ARG A 535 2.50 1.03 -3.38
CA ARG A 535 3.21 1.74 -2.30
C ARG A 535 2.35 2.08 -1.10
N ASN A 536 1.30 1.29 -0.83
CA ASN A 536 0.45 1.49 0.33
C ASN A 536 1.27 1.54 1.63
N HIS A 537 1.29 2.69 2.27
CA HIS A 537 2.13 3.04 3.41
C HIS A 537 1.39 3.03 4.73
N ALA A 538 0.17 3.58 4.75
CA ALA A 538 -0.67 3.67 5.94
C ALA A 538 -2.13 3.38 5.60
N ALA A 539 -2.91 2.94 6.58
CA ALA A 539 -4.35 2.73 6.44
C ALA A 539 -5.07 3.24 7.70
N PHE A 540 -6.01 4.14 7.52
CA PHE A 540 -6.73 4.76 8.61
C PHE A 540 -8.25 4.63 8.42
N PRO A 541 -8.97 3.97 9.35
CA PRO A 541 -10.42 3.85 9.28
C PRO A 541 -11.12 5.13 9.75
N PHE A 542 -12.19 5.52 9.07
CA PHE A 542 -13.05 6.56 9.60
C PHE A 542 -14.50 6.43 9.18
N LEU A 543 -15.41 6.84 10.07
CA LEU A 543 -16.82 6.95 9.79
C LEU A 543 -17.15 8.40 9.43
N SER A 544 -17.58 8.64 8.19
CA SER A 544 -17.98 9.97 7.76
C SER A 544 -19.23 10.45 8.49
N LYS A 545 -19.13 11.59 9.16
CA LYS A 545 -20.28 12.20 9.83
C LYS A 545 -21.30 12.78 8.85
N SER A 546 -20.87 13.15 7.65
CA SER A 546 -21.74 13.77 6.65
C SER A 546 -22.52 12.74 5.84
N THR A 547 -21.93 11.59 5.49
CA THR A 547 -22.58 10.55 4.70
C THR A 547 -23.07 9.37 5.55
N GLY A 548 -22.52 9.17 6.75
CA GLY A 548 -22.75 7.99 7.56
C GLY A 548 -22.06 6.72 7.03
N ASP A 549 -21.24 6.85 5.99
CA ASP A 549 -20.51 5.73 5.40
C ASP A 549 -19.18 5.51 6.12
N PHE A 550 -18.73 4.26 6.10
CA PHE A 550 -17.43 3.85 6.61
C PHE A 550 -16.41 3.83 5.48
N TYR A 551 -15.25 4.42 5.73
CA TYR A 551 -14.13 4.52 4.79
C TYR A 551 -12.85 4.03 5.46
N VAL A 552 -11.93 3.54 4.65
CA VAL A 552 -10.53 3.38 5.02
C VAL A 552 -9.72 4.27 4.09
N ILE A 553 -9.00 5.23 4.65
CA ILE A 553 -8.09 6.09 3.91
C ILE A 553 -6.78 5.34 3.77
N ALA A 554 -6.35 5.08 2.54
CA ALA A 554 -5.06 4.49 2.23
C ALA A 554 -4.07 5.60 1.87
N GLY A 555 -2.94 5.64 2.56
CA GLY A 555 -1.84 6.55 2.26
C GLY A 555 -0.79 5.85 1.42
N ASP A 556 -0.23 6.56 0.44
CA ASP A 556 0.80 6.07 -0.45
C ASP A 556 2.13 6.82 -0.21
N GLU A 557 3.25 6.09 -0.16
CA GLU A 557 4.58 6.68 -0.04
C GLU A 557 5.16 7.11 -1.40
N HIS A 558 4.47 6.87 -2.50
CA HIS A 558 4.95 7.15 -3.84
C HIS A 558 4.38 8.47 -4.36
N PHE A 559 5.25 9.51 -4.41
CA PHE A 559 4.87 10.77 -5.05
C PHE A 559 4.63 10.58 -6.57
N PRO A 560 3.56 11.13 -7.17
CA PRO A 560 2.65 12.17 -6.64
C PRO A 560 1.35 11.66 -6.00
N PHE A 561 1.19 10.35 -5.78
CA PHE A 561 -0.11 9.78 -5.42
C PHE A 561 -0.58 10.20 -4.01
N GLY A 562 0.15 9.92 -2.98
CA GLY A 562 -0.14 10.40 -1.62
C GLY A 562 -1.31 9.71 -0.92
N LEU A 563 -2.56 10.01 -1.30
CA LEU A 563 -3.77 9.45 -0.68
C LEU A 563 -4.73 8.89 -1.72
N ASP A 564 -5.26 7.70 -1.47
CA ASP A 564 -6.32 7.03 -2.22
C ASP A 564 -7.65 6.98 -1.44
#